data_a6278bb20977044d5bf292bebca27b4f
#
_entry.id   a6278bb20977044d5bf292bebca27b4f
#
_cell.length_a   1.000
_cell.length_b   1.000
_cell.length_c   1.000
_cell.angle_alpha   90.00
_cell.angle_beta   90.00
_cell.angle_gamma   90.00
#
_symmetry.space_group_name_H-M   'P 1'
#
loop_
_entity.id
_entity.type
_entity.pdbx_description
1 polymer ?
#
loop_
_entity_poly.entity_id
_entity_poly.type
_entity_poly.pdbx_seq_one_letter_code
_entity_poly.pdbx_strand_id
1 'polypeptide(L)'
;MTHSTTRRNQTGRRGFTLIEAAFTTVIIGVGVVAMVDAQQSFVRSNNWSNESSTAAFLAAEVREMTRLLPRHDPVTGLFLSGGVLTGWGPEDGEVLVTDFDDIDDFDGISFSWVGTPDHTDGDLEGPINAFGEVIPAIDSNGIVIFQTDADGNPLPDANGDPLVQSMAGWAQVVTVEKVRPHDNVPALPIANDAAEPPLDVDDFPLRVTVTVTFQDPVTDRVPRPVTSLSWIVP
;
A
#
# COMPACT_ATOMS: atom_id res chain seq x y z
N MET A 1 43.24 -4.71 -87.64
CA MET A 1 42.88 -4.01 -86.41
C MET A 1 41.41 -4.22 -86.18
N THR A 2 41.07 -5.12 -85.21
CA THR A 2 39.68 -5.48 -84.84
C THR A 2 39.35 -4.80 -83.56
N HIS A 3 38.43 -3.84 -83.60
CA HIS A 3 37.89 -3.18 -82.38
C HIS A 3 36.84 -4.06 -81.71
N SER A 4 37.13 -4.57 -80.54
CA SER A 4 36.18 -5.24 -79.66
C SER A 4 35.41 -4.21 -78.89
N THR A 5 34.12 -4.06 -79.13
CA THR A 5 33.17 -3.23 -78.37
C THR A 5 32.63 -4.01 -77.23
N THR A 6 33.11 -3.73 -75.96
CA THR A 6 32.58 -4.30 -74.74
C THR A 6 31.19 -3.73 -74.48
N ARG A 7 30.14 -4.54 -74.58
CA ARG A 7 28.75 -4.18 -74.24
C ARG A 7 28.62 -4.15 -72.73
N ARG A 8 28.56 -2.93 -72.16
CA ARG A 8 28.27 -2.71 -70.72
C ARG A 8 26.79 -3.06 -70.44
N ASN A 9 26.56 -4.18 -69.76
CA ASN A 9 25.25 -4.54 -69.24
C ASN A 9 24.83 -3.49 -68.21
N GLN A 10 23.91 -2.62 -68.59
CA GLN A 10 23.20 -1.74 -67.69
C GLN A 10 22.14 -2.60 -66.97
N THR A 11 22.40 -3.04 -65.72
CA THR A 11 21.40 -3.57 -64.84
C THR A 11 20.43 -2.43 -64.53
N GLY A 12 19.26 -2.49 -65.16
CA GLY A 12 18.15 -1.54 -64.95
C GLY A 12 17.82 -1.47 -63.46
N ARG A 13 18.06 -0.33 -62.81
CA ARG A 13 17.54 -0.02 -61.50
C ARG A 13 16.02 -0.04 -61.57
N ARG A 14 15.40 -1.09 -61.04
CA ARG A 14 13.96 -1.14 -60.88
C ARG A 14 13.60 -0.05 -59.86
N GLY A 15 12.85 0.96 -60.27
CA GLY A 15 12.29 1.97 -59.39
C GLY A 15 11.22 1.36 -58.48
N PHE A 16 11.10 1.88 -57.26
CA PHE A 16 10.05 1.52 -56.32
C PHE A 16 8.69 1.90 -56.92
N THR A 17 7.72 0.99 -56.91
CA THR A 17 6.36 1.29 -57.41
C THR A 17 5.59 2.07 -56.35
N LEU A 18 4.66 2.94 -56.75
CA LEU A 18 3.83 3.75 -55.85
C LEU A 18 3.01 2.85 -54.90
N ILE A 19 2.58 1.69 -55.37
CA ILE A 19 1.84 0.72 -54.56
C ILE A 19 2.72 0.06 -53.50
N GLU A 20 3.99 -0.20 -53.80
CA GLU A 20 4.97 -0.77 -52.85
C GLU A 20 5.31 0.24 -51.76
N ALA A 21 5.43 1.54 -52.08
CA ALA A 21 5.58 2.61 -51.15
C ALA A 21 4.36 2.72 -50.19
N ALA A 22 3.14 2.62 -50.73
CA ALA A 22 1.91 2.66 -49.97
C ALA A 22 1.81 1.47 -48.99
N PHE A 23 2.07 0.25 -49.45
CA PHE A 23 2.08 -0.91 -48.54
C PHE A 23 3.15 -0.83 -47.44
N THR A 24 4.34 -0.36 -47.81
CA THR A 24 5.43 -0.15 -46.83
C THR A 24 5.02 0.84 -45.76
N THR A 25 4.38 1.94 -46.13
CA THR A 25 3.90 2.94 -45.17
C THR A 25 2.84 2.39 -44.21
N VAL A 26 1.90 1.59 -44.74
CA VAL A 26 0.87 0.93 -43.93
C VAL A 26 1.50 -0.06 -42.95
N ILE A 27 2.42 -0.90 -43.42
CA ILE A 27 3.10 -1.89 -42.55
C ILE A 27 3.91 -1.20 -41.43
N ILE A 28 4.65 -0.15 -41.80
CA ILE A 28 5.40 0.62 -40.81
C ILE A 28 4.44 1.28 -39.79
N GLY A 29 3.33 1.87 -40.29
CA GLY A 29 2.33 2.50 -39.42
C GLY A 29 1.74 1.52 -38.41
N VAL A 30 1.33 0.34 -38.83
CA VAL A 30 0.82 -0.73 -37.97
C VAL A 30 1.91 -1.18 -36.97
N GLY A 31 3.13 -1.35 -37.46
CA GLY A 31 4.27 -1.72 -36.58
C GLY A 31 4.56 -0.72 -35.51
N VAL A 32 4.51 0.58 -35.78
CA VAL A 32 4.68 1.65 -34.82
C VAL A 32 3.57 1.65 -33.77
N VAL A 33 2.30 1.52 -34.18
CA VAL A 33 1.17 1.45 -33.23
C VAL A 33 1.31 0.23 -32.31
N ALA A 34 1.63 -0.93 -32.86
CA ALA A 34 1.84 -2.13 -32.05
C ALA A 34 2.99 -1.98 -31.06
N MET A 35 4.07 -1.29 -31.45
CA MET A 35 5.20 -1.01 -30.57
C MET A 35 4.80 -0.06 -29.42
N VAL A 36 4.03 0.98 -29.69
CA VAL A 36 3.53 1.92 -28.67
C VAL A 36 2.62 1.22 -27.68
N ASP A 37 1.70 0.36 -28.15
CA ASP A 37 0.82 -0.42 -27.29
C ASP A 37 1.62 -1.39 -26.39
N ALA A 38 2.64 -2.03 -26.93
CA ALA A 38 3.52 -2.90 -26.16
C ALA A 38 4.29 -2.12 -25.06
N GLN A 39 4.80 -0.93 -25.39
CA GLN A 39 5.48 -0.06 -24.41
C GLN A 39 4.53 0.39 -23.29
N GLN A 40 3.30 0.80 -23.63
CA GLN A 40 2.29 1.18 -22.64
C GLN A 40 1.94 0.01 -21.70
N SER A 41 1.78 -1.19 -22.25
CA SER A 41 1.53 -2.40 -21.46
C SER A 41 2.68 -2.70 -20.50
N PHE A 42 3.93 -2.55 -20.95
CA PHE A 42 5.11 -2.75 -20.14
C PHE A 42 5.20 -1.72 -18.99
N VAL A 43 4.94 -0.45 -19.26
CA VAL A 43 4.93 0.60 -18.22
C VAL A 43 3.85 0.33 -17.18
N ARG A 44 2.64 -0.05 -17.60
CA ARG A 44 1.56 -0.40 -16.67
C ARG A 44 1.91 -1.61 -15.80
N SER A 45 2.52 -2.63 -16.39
CA SER A 45 2.97 -3.82 -15.65
C SER A 45 4.04 -3.48 -14.62
N ASN A 46 5.00 -2.63 -14.96
CA ASN A 46 6.03 -2.16 -14.03
C ASN A 46 5.44 -1.36 -12.87
N ASN A 47 4.53 -0.43 -13.16
CA ASN A 47 3.89 0.37 -12.12
C ASN A 47 3.11 -0.53 -11.15
N TRP A 48 2.34 -1.48 -11.67
CA TRP A 48 1.60 -2.43 -10.84
C TRP A 48 2.53 -3.30 -9.98
N SER A 49 3.65 -3.76 -10.52
CA SER A 49 4.65 -4.54 -9.77
C SER A 49 5.27 -3.72 -8.65
N ASN A 50 5.62 -2.47 -8.92
CA ASN A 50 6.16 -1.55 -7.91
C ASN A 50 5.15 -1.27 -6.80
N GLU A 51 3.90 -0.95 -7.16
CA GLU A 51 2.83 -0.73 -6.19
C GLU A 51 2.59 -1.97 -5.31
N SER A 52 2.54 -3.16 -5.92
CA SER A 52 2.35 -4.40 -5.17
C SER A 52 3.51 -4.68 -4.20
N SER A 53 4.74 -4.43 -4.62
CA SER A 53 5.92 -4.60 -3.76
C SER A 53 5.93 -3.62 -2.60
N THR A 54 5.60 -2.35 -2.87
CA THR A 54 5.47 -1.31 -1.85
C THR A 54 4.37 -1.67 -0.85
N ALA A 55 3.20 -2.08 -1.36
CA ALA A 55 2.08 -2.46 -0.49
C ALA A 55 2.40 -3.67 0.39
N ALA A 56 3.10 -4.67 -0.15
CA ALA A 56 3.54 -5.82 0.63
C ALA A 56 4.54 -5.43 1.73
N PHE A 57 5.45 -4.50 1.43
CA PHE A 57 6.37 -3.93 2.42
C PHE A 57 5.60 -3.20 3.52
N LEU A 58 4.70 -2.29 3.17
CA LEU A 58 3.90 -1.53 4.13
C LEU A 58 3.05 -2.44 5.05
N ALA A 59 2.46 -3.50 4.50
CA ALA A 59 1.72 -4.47 5.31
C ALA A 59 2.63 -5.25 6.29
N ALA A 60 3.87 -5.54 5.88
CA ALA A 60 4.84 -6.23 6.72
C ALA A 60 5.35 -5.33 7.86
N GLU A 61 5.45 -4.03 7.67
CA GLU A 61 5.87 -3.07 8.71
C GLU A 61 4.89 -3.09 9.90
N VAL A 62 3.58 -3.02 9.65
CA VAL A 62 2.57 -3.11 10.70
C VAL A 62 2.62 -4.47 11.42
N ARG A 63 2.83 -5.55 10.65
CA ARG A 63 2.97 -6.89 11.26
C ARG A 63 4.17 -6.98 12.19
N GLU A 64 5.31 -6.42 11.81
CA GLU A 64 6.51 -6.44 12.67
C GLU A 64 6.32 -5.55 13.90
N MET A 65 5.62 -4.42 13.78
CA MET A 65 5.27 -3.54 14.89
C MET A 65 4.42 -4.28 15.94
N THR A 66 3.36 -4.96 15.51
CA THR A 66 2.42 -5.65 16.40
C THR A 66 2.93 -7.00 16.92
N ARG A 67 4.09 -7.47 16.45
CA ARG A 67 4.59 -8.83 16.69
C ARG A 67 4.84 -9.18 18.15
N LEU A 68 5.22 -8.22 18.96
CA LEU A 68 5.60 -8.41 20.36
C LEU A 68 4.54 -7.88 21.34
N LEU A 69 3.47 -7.29 20.83
CA LEU A 69 2.39 -6.78 21.66
C LEU A 69 1.53 -7.94 22.21
N PRO A 70 1.00 -7.80 23.43
CA PRO A 70 -0.03 -8.69 23.94
C PRO A 70 -1.31 -8.59 23.11
N ARG A 71 -2.23 -9.53 23.28
CA ARG A 71 -3.51 -9.49 22.56
C ARG A 71 -4.44 -8.39 23.04
N HIS A 72 -4.45 -8.18 24.34
CA HIS A 72 -5.29 -7.23 25.09
C HIS A 72 -4.46 -6.59 26.18
N ASP A 73 -4.85 -5.42 26.65
CA ASP A 73 -4.15 -4.68 27.68
C ASP A 73 -3.83 -5.57 28.90
N PRO A 74 -2.56 -5.70 29.28
CA PRO A 74 -2.16 -6.55 30.39
C PRO A 74 -2.61 -6.03 31.77
N VAL A 75 -3.10 -4.79 31.86
CA VAL A 75 -3.52 -4.14 33.11
C VAL A 75 -5.02 -4.18 33.29
N THR A 76 -5.77 -3.73 32.29
CA THR A 76 -7.25 -3.70 32.34
C THR A 76 -7.86 -5.00 31.85
N GLY A 77 -7.22 -5.64 30.86
CA GLY A 77 -7.70 -6.89 30.26
C GLY A 77 -9.02 -6.74 29.51
N LEU A 78 -9.38 -7.76 28.78
CA LEU A 78 -10.65 -7.83 28.07
C LEU A 78 -11.69 -8.62 28.87
N PHE A 79 -12.85 -8.03 29.16
CA PHE A 79 -13.89 -8.70 29.94
C PHE A 79 -15.32 -8.26 29.56
N LEU A 80 -16.32 -9.06 30.00
CA LEU A 80 -17.71 -8.68 29.86
C LEU A 80 -18.25 -8.06 31.14
N SER A 81 -18.74 -6.83 31.04
CA SER A 81 -19.45 -6.14 32.11
C SER A 81 -20.92 -5.96 31.74
N GLY A 82 -21.81 -6.72 32.41
CA GLY A 82 -23.25 -6.65 32.13
C GLY A 82 -23.65 -7.06 30.70
N GLY A 83 -22.82 -7.86 30.02
CA GLY A 83 -23.02 -8.27 28.63
C GLY A 83 -22.48 -7.29 27.59
N VAL A 84 -21.75 -6.27 28.03
CA VAL A 84 -21.02 -5.34 27.17
C VAL A 84 -19.53 -5.66 27.24
N LEU A 85 -18.87 -5.74 26.09
CA LEU A 85 -17.44 -5.92 26.01
C LEU A 85 -16.74 -4.64 26.48
N THR A 86 -15.73 -4.80 27.33
CA THR A 86 -14.93 -3.69 27.90
C THR A 86 -13.46 -4.04 27.74
N GLY A 87 -12.64 -3.07 27.38
CA GLY A 87 -11.21 -3.22 27.12
C GLY A 87 -10.93 -3.74 25.71
N TRP A 88 -11.70 -3.35 24.70
CA TRP A 88 -11.43 -3.60 23.29
C TRP A 88 -11.16 -2.27 22.60
N GLY A 89 -10.03 -2.19 21.93
CA GLY A 89 -9.56 -0.96 21.27
C GLY A 89 -8.89 0.01 22.23
N PRO A 90 -8.40 1.14 21.74
CA PRO A 90 -7.61 2.08 22.54
C PRO A 90 -8.32 2.53 23.82
N GLU A 91 -7.60 2.51 24.95
CA GLU A 91 -8.08 2.93 26.23
C GLU A 91 -8.05 4.47 26.40
N ASP A 92 -8.64 4.93 27.51
CA ASP A 92 -8.67 6.36 27.84
C ASP A 92 -7.24 6.94 27.97
N GLY A 93 -6.85 7.79 27.01
CA GLY A 93 -5.54 8.46 26.97
C GLY A 93 -4.59 7.92 25.91
N GLU A 94 -4.91 6.83 25.26
CA GLU A 94 -4.17 6.27 24.14
C GLU A 94 -4.65 6.91 22.83
N VAL A 95 -4.05 8.01 22.45
CA VAL A 95 -4.45 8.79 21.28
C VAL A 95 -3.46 8.77 20.15
N LEU A 96 -2.19 8.46 20.46
CA LEU A 96 -1.10 8.38 19.50
C LEU A 96 -0.73 6.91 19.25
N VAL A 97 -0.19 6.60 18.10
CA VAL A 97 0.30 5.25 17.77
C VAL A 97 1.35 4.73 18.77
N THR A 98 2.07 5.63 19.44
CA THR A 98 3.06 5.29 20.49
C THR A 98 2.45 4.93 21.83
N ASP A 99 1.17 5.22 22.02
CA ASP A 99 0.43 4.90 23.24
C ASP A 99 -0.19 3.50 23.16
N PHE A 100 -0.40 2.97 21.95
CA PHE A 100 -0.96 1.64 21.72
C PHE A 100 -0.02 0.56 22.25
N ASP A 101 -0.47 -0.20 23.22
CA ASP A 101 0.36 -1.17 23.92
C ASP A 101 -0.11 -2.62 23.77
N ASP A 102 -1.25 -2.84 23.09
CA ASP A 102 -1.74 -4.15 22.70
C ASP A 102 -2.22 -4.23 21.24
N ILE A 103 -2.72 -5.40 20.84
CA ILE A 103 -3.09 -5.66 19.44
C ILE A 103 -4.48 -5.15 19.10
N ASP A 104 -5.41 -5.18 20.04
CA ASP A 104 -6.79 -4.78 19.74
C ASP A 104 -6.95 -3.25 19.67
N ASP A 105 -6.00 -2.47 20.15
CA ASP A 105 -5.89 -1.03 19.92
C ASP A 105 -5.86 -0.66 18.43
N PHE A 106 -5.34 -1.57 17.62
CA PHE A 106 -5.25 -1.36 16.18
C PHE A 106 -6.56 -1.65 15.44
N ASP A 107 -7.61 -2.12 16.12
CA ASP A 107 -8.86 -2.45 15.44
C ASP A 107 -9.58 -1.22 14.87
N GLY A 108 -9.73 -1.21 13.56
CA GLY A 108 -10.35 -0.11 12.84
C GLY A 108 -9.42 1.08 12.59
N ILE A 109 -8.16 1.02 13.03
CA ILE A 109 -7.20 2.11 12.82
C ILE A 109 -6.73 2.13 11.37
N SER A 110 -6.61 3.35 10.85
CA SER A 110 -6.07 3.64 9.53
C SER A 110 -4.90 4.62 9.64
N PHE A 111 -3.77 4.26 9.06
CA PHE A 111 -2.59 5.10 8.92
C PHE A 111 -2.55 5.66 7.50
N SER A 112 -2.84 6.94 7.34
CA SER A 112 -3.08 7.56 6.04
C SER A 112 -2.14 8.74 5.78
N TRP A 113 -1.76 8.92 4.51
CA TRP A 113 -0.96 10.08 4.08
C TRP A 113 -1.64 11.45 4.28
N VAL A 114 -2.93 11.46 4.57
CA VAL A 114 -3.74 12.66 4.93
C VAL A 114 -4.21 12.60 6.37
N GLY A 115 -3.71 11.65 7.16
CA GLY A 115 -4.09 11.47 8.55
C GLY A 115 -3.56 12.57 9.47
N THR A 116 -4.01 12.52 10.71
CA THR A 116 -3.62 13.42 11.80
C THR A 116 -2.79 12.68 12.83
N PRO A 117 -2.03 13.37 13.69
CA PRO A 117 -1.26 12.69 14.74
C PRO A 117 -2.12 11.94 15.78
N ASP A 118 -3.39 12.30 15.90
CA ASP A 118 -4.33 11.80 16.91
C ASP A 118 -5.46 11.02 16.24
N HIS A 119 -5.70 9.77 16.68
CA HIS A 119 -6.73 8.90 16.10
C HIS A 119 -8.17 9.37 16.38
N THR A 120 -8.39 10.22 17.37
CA THR A 120 -9.73 10.73 17.71
C THR A 120 -10.29 11.69 16.65
N ASP A 121 -9.41 12.28 15.84
CA ASP A 121 -9.75 13.18 14.74
C ASP A 121 -9.93 12.45 13.38
N GLY A 122 -9.72 11.12 13.34
CA GLY A 122 -9.86 10.30 12.13
C GLY A 122 -8.68 9.37 11.89
N ASP A 123 -8.23 9.25 10.63
CA ASP A 123 -7.06 8.45 10.28
C ASP A 123 -5.80 9.02 10.92
N LEU A 124 -4.95 8.16 11.46
CA LEU A 124 -3.62 8.53 11.92
C LEU A 124 -2.69 8.87 10.76
N GLU A 125 -1.69 9.71 11.04
CA GLU A 125 -0.65 10.02 10.05
C GLU A 125 0.16 8.75 9.69
N GLY A 126 0.37 8.55 8.40
CA GLY A 126 1.05 7.36 7.88
C GLY A 126 1.25 7.40 6.37
N PRO A 127 1.65 6.28 5.77
CA PRO A 127 1.88 4.95 6.38
C PRO A 127 3.04 4.94 7.38
N ILE A 128 3.02 3.98 8.30
CA ILE A 128 4.02 3.84 9.36
C ILE A 128 4.94 2.64 9.14
N ASN A 129 6.13 2.71 9.74
CA ASN A 129 7.10 1.62 9.81
C ASN A 129 6.90 0.76 11.08
N ALA A 130 7.73 -0.28 11.26
CA ALA A 130 7.70 -1.18 12.40
C ALA A 130 8.02 -0.52 13.77
N PHE A 131 8.40 0.75 13.78
CA PHE A 131 8.65 1.53 15.01
C PHE A 131 7.52 2.54 15.29
N GLY A 132 6.44 2.53 14.50
CA GLY A 132 5.35 3.51 14.60
C GLY A 132 5.68 4.88 14.02
N GLU A 133 6.79 5.01 13.30
CA GLU A 133 7.19 6.27 12.68
C GLU A 133 6.61 6.39 11.28
N VAL A 134 6.20 7.60 10.90
CA VAL A 134 5.72 7.89 9.54
C VAL A 134 6.80 7.58 8.51
N ILE A 135 6.45 6.80 7.48
CA ILE A 135 7.34 6.53 6.37
C ILE A 135 7.39 7.75 5.45
N PRO A 136 8.57 8.39 5.31
CA PRO A 136 8.67 9.63 4.55
C PRO A 136 8.54 9.41 3.05
N ALA A 137 7.99 10.39 2.35
CA ALA A 137 8.14 10.51 0.92
C ALA A 137 9.61 10.81 0.59
N ILE A 138 10.10 10.25 -0.52
CA ILE A 138 11.44 10.51 -1.04
C ILE A 138 11.36 11.06 -2.47
N ASP A 139 12.26 11.96 -2.81
CA ASP A 139 12.38 12.46 -4.18
C ASP A 139 13.08 11.46 -5.12
N SER A 140 13.23 11.83 -6.40
CA SER A 140 13.90 11.01 -7.41
C SER A 140 15.40 10.77 -7.15
N ASN A 141 16.00 11.49 -6.21
CA ASN A 141 17.41 11.35 -5.79
C ASN A 141 17.54 10.54 -4.49
N GLY A 142 16.41 10.07 -3.92
CA GLY A 142 16.39 9.35 -2.65
C GLY A 142 16.47 10.26 -1.42
N ILE A 143 16.17 11.55 -1.56
CA ILE A 143 16.21 12.52 -0.45
C ILE A 143 14.81 12.61 0.16
N VAL A 144 14.75 12.58 1.50
CA VAL A 144 13.50 12.75 2.26
C VAL A 144 12.89 14.11 1.99
N ILE A 145 11.59 14.11 1.71
CA ILE A 145 10.80 15.34 1.52
C ILE A 145 10.21 15.74 2.86
N PHE A 146 10.34 17.02 3.19
CA PHE A 146 9.77 17.61 4.40
C PHE A 146 8.53 18.44 4.06
N GLN A 147 7.61 18.55 5.00
CA GLN A 147 6.50 19.48 4.91
C GLN A 147 7.04 20.91 5.00
N THR A 148 6.53 21.80 4.16
CA THR A 148 7.00 23.20 4.11
C THR A 148 5.84 24.19 4.26
N ASP A 149 6.15 25.36 4.82
CA ASP A 149 5.27 26.51 4.82
C ASP A 149 5.14 27.14 3.42
N ALA A 150 4.36 28.22 3.32
CA ALA A 150 4.15 28.93 2.05
C ALA A 150 5.44 29.59 1.48
N ASP A 151 6.45 29.80 2.33
CA ASP A 151 7.74 30.37 1.97
C ASP A 151 8.80 29.30 1.61
N GLY A 152 8.44 28.01 1.75
CA GLY A 152 9.29 26.88 1.44
C GLY A 152 10.23 26.45 2.58
N ASN A 153 10.02 26.94 3.82
CA ASN A 153 10.80 26.51 4.96
C ASN A 153 10.17 25.24 5.57
N PRO A 154 10.98 24.27 6.04
CA PRO A 154 10.47 23.09 6.72
C PRO A 154 9.62 23.46 7.93
N LEU A 155 8.45 22.82 8.07
CA LEU A 155 7.62 22.93 9.26
C LEU A 155 8.26 22.13 10.41
N PRO A 156 8.33 22.67 11.63
CA PRO A 156 8.86 21.94 12.77
C PRO A 156 7.77 21.06 13.41
N ASP A 157 8.20 19.92 13.94
CA ASP A 157 7.42 19.10 14.86
C ASP A 157 7.40 19.72 16.29
N ALA A 158 6.82 19.00 17.26
CA ALA A 158 6.76 19.42 18.66
C ALA A 158 8.15 19.56 19.32
N ASN A 159 9.20 18.91 18.78
CA ASN A 159 10.57 18.95 19.26
C ASN A 159 11.42 20.01 18.55
N GLY A 160 10.89 20.58 17.48
CA GLY A 160 11.59 21.54 16.63
C GLY A 160 12.33 20.89 15.45
N ASP A 161 12.18 19.59 15.24
CA ASP A 161 12.74 18.88 14.10
C ASP A 161 11.85 19.04 12.86
N PRO A 162 12.42 18.97 11.64
CA PRO A 162 11.64 19.09 10.41
C PRO A 162 10.60 17.96 10.28
N LEU A 163 9.32 18.31 10.14
CA LEU A 163 8.25 17.36 9.85
C LEU A 163 8.46 16.68 8.50
N VAL A 164 8.48 15.35 8.48
CA VAL A 164 8.55 14.60 7.23
C VAL A 164 7.20 14.68 6.49
N GLN A 165 7.25 14.71 5.18
CA GLN A 165 6.06 14.51 4.36
C GLN A 165 5.81 13.02 4.24
N SER A 166 4.63 12.57 4.60
CA SER A 166 4.22 11.17 4.48
C SER A 166 4.15 10.71 3.03
N MET A 167 4.25 9.42 2.82
CA MET A 167 4.26 8.76 1.52
C MET A 167 2.91 8.92 0.81
N ALA A 168 2.81 9.90 -0.08
CA ALA A 168 1.56 10.34 -0.69
C ALA A 168 0.78 9.21 -1.38
N GLY A 169 -0.52 9.18 -1.15
CA GLY A 169 -1.47 8.24 -1.73
C GLY A 169 -1.57 6.89 -1.03
N TRP A 170 -0.69 6.58 -0.08
CA TRP A 170 -0.70 5.29 0.62
C TRP A 170 -1.42 5.36 1.97
N ALA A 171 -2.14 4.28 2.29
CA ALA A 171 -2.68 4.06 3.62
C ALA A 171 -2.65 2.58 3.99
N GLN A 172 -2.53 2.32 5.30
CA GLN A 172 -2.58 1.01 5.94
C GLN A 172 -3.83 0.98 6.82
N VAL A 173 -4.79 0.12 6.52
CA VAL A 173 -6.01 -0.07 7.31
C VAL A 173 -5.89 -1.38 8.06
N VAL A 174 -5.98 -1.32 9.38
CA VAL A 174 -5.86 -2.48 10.26
C VAL A 174 -7.25 -2.88 10.75
N THR A 175 -7.52 -4.17 10.76
CA THR A 175 -8.70 -4.75 11.38
C THR A 175 -8.29 -5.93 12.25
N VAL A 176 -8.82 -5.99 13.44
CA VAL A 176 -8.57 -7.05 14.41
C VAL A 176 -9.88 -7.76 14.72
N GLU A 177 -9.90 -9.07 14.64
CA GLU A 177 -11.11 -9.86 14.84
C GLU A 177 -10.80 -11.09 15.69
N LYS A 178 -11.67 -11.44 16.60
CA LYS A 178 -11.63 -12.74 17.30
C LYS A 178 -11.95 -13.87 16.36
N VAL A 179 -11.19 -14.97 16.42
CA VAL A 179 -11.43 -16.17 15.60
C VAL A 179 -11.54 -17.42 16.46
N ARG A 180 -12.26 -18.42 16.00
CA ARG A 180 -12.34 -19.71 16.68
C ARG A 180 -11.03 -20.47 16.54
N PRO A 181 -10.53 -21.11 17.62
CA PRO A 181 -9.22 -21.75 17.62
C PRO A 181 -9.04 -22.88 16.61
N HIS A 182 -10.10 -23.53 16.15
CA HIS A 182 -10.02 -24.80 15.41
C HIS A 182 -10.79 -24.84 14.11
N ASP A 183 -11.58 -23.86 13.82
CA ASP A 183 -12.25 -23.74 12.54
C ASP A 183 -11.77 -22.45 11.86
N ASN A 184 -11.46 -22.51 10.57
CA ASN A 184 -11.23 -21.32 9.75
C ASN A 184 -12.52 -20.50 9.56
N VAL A 185 -13.40 -20.53 10.53
CA VAL A 185 -14.67 -19.79 10.48
C VAL A 185 -14.39 -18.30 10.64
N PRO A 186 -15.12 -17.46 9.91
CA PRO A 186 -15.02 -16.01 9.99
C PRO A 186 -15.11 -15.51 11.43
N ALA A 187 -14.53 -14.34 11.64
CA ALA A 187 -14.54 -13.59 12.87
C ALA A 187 -15.79 -13.77 13.70
N LEU A 188 -15.61 -14.04 14.99
CA LEU A 188 -16.68 -14.11 15.97
C LEU A 188 -17.12 -12.68 16.33
N PRO A 189 -18.38 -12.50 16.73
CA PRO A 189 -18.81 -11.24 17.33
C PRO A 189 -17.94 -10.89 18.55
N ILE A 190 -17.87 -9.62 18.86
CA ILE A 190 -17.18 -9.07 20.04
C ILE A 190 -17.98 -9.45 21.32
N ALA A 191 -18.26 -10.71 21.53
CA ALA A 191 -19.01 -11.23 22.67
C ALA A 191 -18.51 -12.64 22.99
N ASN A 192 -18.79 -13.12 24.21
CA ASN A 192 -18.55 -14.52 24.55
C ASN A 192 -19.27 -15.42 23.55
N ASP A 193 -18.56 -16.35 22.98
CA ASP A 193 -19.15 -17.40 22.19
C ASP A 193 -19.64 -18.52 23.12
N ALA A 194 -20.86 -18.99 22.87
CA ALA A 194 -21.40 -20.20 23.51
C ALA A 194 -20.91 -21.47 22.81
N ALA A 195 -19.82 -21.41 22.05
CA ALA A 195 -19.22 -22.57 21.40
C ALA A 195 -18.74 -23.60 22.42
N GLU A 196 -18.74 -24.86 22.05
CA GLU A 196 -18.22 -25.93 22.89
C GLU A 196 -16.77 -26.30 22.46
N PRO A 197 -15.79 -26.21 23.38
CA PRO A 197 -15.89 -25.68 24.74
C PRO A 197 -16.07 -24.15 24.74
N PRO A 198 -16.80 -23.60 25.71
CA PRO A 198 -16.94 -22.17 25.86
C PRO A 198 -15.55 -21.57 26.16
N LEU A 199 -15.23 -20.49 25.43
CA LEU A 199 -14.01 -19.70 25.67
C LEU A 199 -14.39 -18.39 26.35
N ASP A 200 -13.58 -17.98 27.29
CA ASP A 200 -13.70 -16.63 27.82
C ASP A 200 -13.35 -15.60 26.75
N VAL A 201 -13.80 -14.38 26.91
CA VAL A 201 -13.73 -13.36 25.88
C VAL A 201 -12.28 -12.99 25.50
N ASP A 202 -11.35 -13.14 26.44
CA ASP A 202 -9.92 -12.89 26.31
C ASP A 202 -9.09 -14.10 25.81
N ASP A 203 -9.70 -15.29 25.76
CA ASP A 203 -9.02 -16.52 25.35
C ASP A 203 -9.03 -16.76 23.83
N PHE A 204 -9.79 -15.96 23.08
CA PHE A 204 -9.87 -16.13 21.63
C PHE A 204 -8.59 -15.70 20.93
N PRO A 205 -8.07 -16.48 19.98
CA PRO A 205 -7.07 -16.00 19.05
C PRO A 205 -7.58 -14.80 18.27
N LEU A 206 -6.68 -13.88 17.96
CA LEU A 206 -6.98 -12.71 17.13
C LEU A 206 -6.52 -12.93 15.69
N ARG A 207 -7.35 -12.55 14.73
CA ARG A 207 -6.93 -12.38 13.35
C ARG A 207 -6.71 -10.90 13.08
N VAL A 208 -5.47 -10.56 12.81
CA VAL A 208 -5.10 -9.22 12.37
C VAL A 208 -5.03 -9.22 10.85
N THR A 209 -5.64 -8.25 10.24
CA THR A 209 -5.62 -8.04 8.78
C THR A 209 -5.21 -6.61 8.48
N VAL A 210 -4.12 -6.44 7.75
CA VAL A 210 -3.68 -5.15 7.23
C VAL A 210 -4.01 -5.08 5.76
N THR A 211 -4.86 -4.14 5.39
CA THR A 211 -5.18 -3.84 3.99
C THR A 211 -4.47 -2.55 3.58
N VAL A 212 -3.55 -2.65 2.64
CA VAL A 212 -2.86 -1.48 2.09
C VAL A 212 -3.61 -0.98 0.88
N THR A 213 -3.95 0.30 0.92
CA THR A 213 -4.67 1.00 -0.15
C THR A 213 -3.79 2.04 -0.82
N PHE A 214 -4.09 2.33 -2.07
CA PHE A 214 -3.48 3.41 -2.83
C PHE A 214 -4.53 4.31 -3.45
N GLN A 215 -4.37 5.61 -3.26
CA GLN A 215 -5.15 6.67 -3.89
C GLN A 215 -4.18 7.57 -4.68
N ASP A 216 -4.47 7.80 -5.94
CA ASP A 216 -3.66 8.71 -6.75
C ASP A 216 -3.86 10.16 -6.26
N PRO A 217 -2.82 10.82 -5.72
CA PRO A 217 -2.96 12.17 -5.14
C PRO A 217 -3.37 13.24 -6.15
N VAL A 218 -3.15 13.00 -7.44
CA VAL A 218 -3.42 13.98 -8.51
C VAL A 218 -4.84 13.89 -9.05
N THR A 219 -5.39 12.67 -9.11
CA THR A 219 -6.69 12.42 -9.78
C THR A 219 -7.86 12.31 -8.81
N ASP A 220 -7.62 12.46 -7.51
CA ASP A 220 -8.64 12.38 -6.43
C ASP A 220 -9.56 11.15 -6.58
N ARG A 221 -8.97 10.03 -6.97
CA ARG A 221 -9.69 8.76 -7.12
C ARG A 221 -9.94 8.14 -5.75
N VAL A 222 -11.03 7.39 -5.66
CA VAL A 222 -11.33 6.58 -4.47
C VAL A 222 -10.15 5.64 -4.17
N PRO A 223 -9.72 5.51 -2.90
CA PRO A 223 -8.68 4.58 -2.49
C PRO A 223 -9.02 3.16 -2.97
N ARG A 224 -8.03 2.47 -3.54
CA ARG A 224 -8.19 1.08 -3.99
C ARG A 224 -7.30 0.16 -3.17
N PRO A 225 -7.77 -1.01 -2.75
CA PRO A 225 -6.92 -1.99 -2.12
C PRO A 225 -5.88 -2.51 -3.13
N VAL A 226 -4.62 -2.58 -2.69
CA VAL A 226 -3.51 -3.12 -3.48
C VAL A 226 -3.13 -4.50 -2.98
N THR A 227 -3.01 -4.66 -1.66
CA THR A 227 -2.72 -5.94 -1.02
C THR A 227 -3.39 -6.04 0.34
N SER A 228 -3.51 -7.26 0.83
CA SER A 228 -3.95 -7.54 2.20
C SER A 228 -3.08 -8.65 2.78
N LEU A 229 -2.63 -8.49 4.01
CA LEU A 229 -1.86 -9.46 4.76
C LEU A 229 -2.63 -9.79 6.04
N SER A 230 -2.86 -11.08 6.27
CA SER A 230 -3.52 -11.55 7.49
C SER A 230 -2.66 -12.56 8.23
N TRP A 231 -2.71 -12.53 9.56
CA TRP A 231 -2.08 -13.53 10.43
C TRP A 231 -2.93 -13.77 11.68
N ILE A 232 -2.65 -14.86 12.37
CA ILE A 232 -3.30 -15.22 13.63
C ILE A 232 -2.33 -15.00 14.77
N VAL A 233 -2.82 -14.36 15.82
CA VAL A 233 -2.17 -14.24 17.13
C VAL A 233 -2.88 -15.21 18.07
N PRO A 234 -2.17 -16.26 18.55
CA PRO A 234 -2.78 -17.35 19.30
C PRO A 234 -3.18 -16.93 20.72
#